data_a73b651a94b97cf43b1d9e36d3362628
#
_entry.id   a73b651a94b97cf43b1d9e36d3362628
#
_cell.length_a   1.000
_cell.length_b   1.000
_cell.length_c   1.000
_cell.angle_alpha   90.00
_cell.angle_beta   90.00
_cell.angle_gamma   90.00
#
_symmetry.space_group_name_H-M   'P 1'
#
loop_
_entity.id
_entity.type
_entity.pdbx_description
1 polymer ?
#
loop_
_entity_poly.entity_id
_entity_poly.type
_entity_poly.pdbx_seq_one_letter_code
_entity_poly.pdbx_strand_id
1 'polypeptide(L)' 'MYPNIEAERVRNRMSKEQLAKELGISLKTYYNWLNGLTAIPSTALIKMSKIFRVEMEYLLTEVPPGKDEKGA' A
#
# COMPACT_ATOMS: atom_id res chain seq x y z
N MET A 1 7.97 4.84 1.15
CA MET A 1 6.69 5.01 0.47
C MET A 1 6.39 3.87 -0.47
N TYR A 2 5.16 3.46 -0.53
CA TYR A 2 4.78 2.33 -1.35
C TYR A 2 3.76 2.75 -2.41
N PRO A 3 4.24 3.34 -3.51
CA PRO A 3 3.33 3.89 -4.52
C PRO A 3 2.39 2.87 -5.18
N ASN A 4 2.84 1.62 -5.27
CA ASN A 4 2.01 0.61 -5.93
C ASN A 4 0.78 0.22 -5.11
N ILE A 5 0.86 0.34 -3.78
CA ILE A 5 -0.29 0.06 -2.93
C ILE A 5 -1.38 1.09 -3.22
N GLU A 6 -0.98 2.38 -3.29
CA GLU A 6 -1.95 3.42 -3.56
C GLU A 6 -2.48 3.33 -4.99
N ALA A 7 -1.62 2.97 -5.94
CA ALA A 7 -2.04 2.81 -7.33
C ALA A 7 -3.11 1.73 -7.47
N GLU A 8 -2.91 0.59 -6.78
CA GLU A 8 -3.87 -0.49 -6.87
C GLU A 8 -5.16 -0.16 -6.13
N ARG A 9 -5.05 0.57 -5.02
CA ARG A 9 -6.23 1.00 -4.28
C ARG A 9 -7.12 1.84 -5.19
N VAL A 10 -6.51 2.81 -5.87
CA VAL A 10 -7.25 3.69 -6.76
C VAL A 10 -7.83 2.93 -7.94
N ARG A 11 -7.03 2.01 -8.50
CA ARG A 11 -7.48 1.20 -9.62
C ARG A 11 -8.72 0.39 -9.25
N ASN A 12 -8.78 -0.10 -8.01
CA ASN A 12 -9.91 -0.87 -7.53
C ASN A 12 -11.01 -0.01 -6.92
N ARG A 13 -10.90 1.31 -7.10
CA ARG A 13 -11.92 2.27 -6.67
C ARG A 13 -12.25 2.17 -5.18
N MET A 14 -11.23 1.95 -4.37
CA MET A 14 -11.40 1.85 -2.93
C MET A 14 -10.90 3.13 -2.27
N SER A 15 -11.63 3.61 -1.28
CA SER A 15 -11.13 4.72 -0.48
C SER A 15 -10.09 4.15 0.49
N LYS A 16 -9.31 5.03 1.11
CA LYS A 16 -8.33 4.59 2.11
C LYS A 16 -9.06 3.94 3.28
N GLU A 17 -10.22 4.48 3.65
CA GLU A 17 -11.00 3.92 4.74
C GLU A 17 -11.51 2.53 4.39
N GLN A 18 -11.92 2.34 3.14
CA GLN A 18 -12.42 1.04 2.72
C GLN A 18 -11.32 0.00 2.78
N LEU A 19 -10.14 0.35 2.28
CA LEU A 19 -9.04 -0.60 2.29
C LEU A 19 -8.61 -0.90 3.72
N ALA A 20 -8.52 0.11 4.58
CA ALA A 20 -8.16 -0.10 5.98
C ALA A 20 -9.16 -1.06 6.64
N LYS A 21 -10.45 -0.88 6.34
CA LYS A 21 -11.48 -1.73 6.91
C LYS A 21 -11.30 -3.17 6.44
N GLU A 22 -11.01 -3.36 5.16
CA GLU A 22 -10.82 -4.70 4.61
C GLU A 22 -9.61 -5.37 5.26
N LEU A 23 -8.62 -4.60 5.64
CA LEU A 23 -7.41 -5.12 6.25
C LEU A 23 -7.54 -5.25 7.78
N GLY A 24 -8.65 -4.75 8.34
CA GLY A 24 -8.87 -4.82 9.79
C GLY A 24 -7.98 -3.87 10.58
N ILE A 25 -7.63 -2.73 10.02
CA ILE A 25 -6.74 -1.77 10.67
C ILE A 25 -7.37 -0.39 10.68
N SER A 26 -6.79 0.50 11.49
CA SER A 26 -7.26 1.87 11.51
C SER A 26 -6.64 2.63 10.35
N LEU A 27 -7.22 3.76 10.01
CA LEU A 27 -6.70 4.59 8.95
C LEU A 27 -5.31 5.12 9.31
N LYS A 28 -5.08 5.37 10.60
CA LYS A 28 -3.79 5.84 11.06
C LYS A 28 -2.72 4.77 10.81
N THR A 29 -3.03 3.50 11.08
CA THR A 29 -2.10 2.42 10.83
C THR A 29 -1.77 2.34 9.34
N TYR A 30 -2.79 2.51 8.50
CA TYR A 30 -2.59 2.48 7.05
C TYR A 30 -1.60 3.58 6.62
N TYR A 31 -1.78 4.81 7.12
CA TYR A 31 -0.89 5.90 6.80
C TYR A 31 0.53 5.62 7.31
N ASN A 32 0.66 5.02 8.51
CA ASN A 32 1.98 4.70 9.04
C ASN A 32 2.70 3.72 8.12
N TRP A 33 1.98 2.75 7.58
CA TRP A 33 2.57 1.80 6.65
C TRP A 33 3.02 2.51 5.38
N LEU A 34 2.17 3.33 4.79
CA LEU A 34 2.51 4.02 3.56
C LEU A 34 3.72 4.92 3.72
N ASN A 35 3.85 5.55 4.87
CA ASN A 35 4.94 6.47 5.12
C ASN A 35 6.20 5.79 5.65
N GLY A 36 6.17 4.47 5.80
CA GLY A 36 7.34 3.74 6.25
C GLY A 36 7.63 3.86 7.72
N LEU A 37 6.67 4.36 8.50
CA LEU A 37 6.88 4.50 9.94
C LEU A 37 6.83 3.17 10.66
N THR A 38 6.03 2.23 10.15
CA THR A 38 5.96 0.88 10.69
C THR A 38 5.95 -0.10 9.54
N ALA A 39 6.42 -1.31 9.80
CA ALA A 39 6.47 -2.34 8.77
C ALA A 39 5.07 -2.87 8.50
N ILE A 40 4.85 -3.31 7.26
CA ILE A 40 3.58 -3.91 6.87
C ILE A 40 3.66 -5.40 7.21
N PRO A 41 2.76 -5.93 8.04
CA PRO A 41 2.80 -7.34 8.39
C PRO A 41 2.52 -8.20 7.16
N SER A 42 3.11 -9.39 7.13
CA SER A 42 2.91 -10.28 5.99
C SER A 42 1.45 -10.65 5.81
N THR A 43 0.69 -10.75 6.90
CA THR A 43 -0.74 -11.09 6.80
C THR A 43 -1.49 -10.01 6.02
N ALA A 44 -1.14 -8.74 6.22
CA ALA A 44 -1.78 -7.65 5.50
C ALA A 44 -1.37 -7.66 4.03
N LEU A 45 -0.09 -7.99 3.77
CA LEU A 45 0.40 -8.05 2.40
C LEU A 45 -0.31 -9.17 1.62
N ILE A 46 -0.51 -10.30 2.27
CA ILE A 46 -1.20 -11.42 1.64
C ILE A 46 -2.63 -11.00 1.29
N LYS A 47 -3.30 -10.29 2.20
CA LYS A 47 -4.65 -9.84 1.94
C LYS A 47 -4.69 -8.86 0.80
N MET A 48 -3.79 -7.89 0.77
CA MET A 48 -3.75 -6.91 -0.30
C MET A 48 -3.45 -7.58 -1.64
N SER A 49 -2.54 -8.56 -1.63
CA SER A 49 -2.21 -9.29 -2.83
C SER A 49 -3.46 -9.96 -3.41
N LYS A 50 -4.28 -10.53 -2.55
CA LYS A 50 -5.50 -11.18 -3.00
C LYS A 50 -6.57 -10.19 -3.45
N ILE A 51 -6.74 -9.11 -2.72
CA ILE A 51 -7.72 -8.10 -3.06
C ILE A 51 -7.40 -7.47 -4.41
N PHE A 52 -6.12 -7.13 -4.61
CA PHE A 52 -5.70 -6.46 -5.83
C PHE A 52 -5.28 -7.41 -6.95
N ARG A 53 -5.12 -8.70 -6.61
CA ARG A 53 -4.68 -9.72 -7.58
C ARG A 53 -3.33 -9.38 -8.19
N VAL A 54 -2.38 -9.02 -7.33
CA VAL A 54 -1.02 -8.70 -7.75
C VAL A 54 -0.04 -9.38 -6.81
N GLU A 55 1.23 -9.44 -7.21
CA GLU A 55 2.27 -10.06 -6.41
C GLU A 55 2.60 -9.16 -5.22
N MET A 56 2.96 -9.79 -4.09
CA MET A 56 3.34 -9.03 -2.92
C MET A 56 4.58 -8.18 -3.16
N GLU A 57 5.53 -8.69 -3.95
CA GLU A 57 6.73 -7.95 -4.26
C GLU A 57 6.40 -6.65 -4.97
N TYR A 58 5.43 -6.69 -5.86
CA TYR A 58 5.02 -5.49 -6.58
C TYR A 58 4.51 -4.44 -5.59
N LEU A 59 3.73 -4.88 -4.58
CA LEU A 59 3.19 -3.97 -3.58
C LEU A 59 4.29 -3.37 -2.71
N LEU A 60 5.36 -4.10 -2.51
CA LEU A 60 6.46 -3.65 -1.67
C LEU A 60 7.51 -2.84 -2.40
N THR A 61 7.31 -2.59 -3.69
CA THR A 61 8.22 -1.74 -4.44
C THR A 61 8.20 -0.36 -3.80
N GLU A 62 9.37 0.11 -3.40
CA GLU A 62 9.48 1.37 -2.69
C GLU A 62 10.24 2.39 -3.49
N VAL A 63 9.80 3.63 -3.49
CA VAL A 63 10.45 4.70 -4.22
C VAL A 63 10.95 5.70 -3.18
N PRO A 64 12.26 5.93 -3.11
CA PRO A 64 12.79 6.89 -2.16
C PRO A 64 12.30 8.29 -2.48
N PRO A 65 12.14 9.15 -1.48
CA PRO A 65 11.71 10.52 -1.71
C PRO A 65 12.65 11.22 -2.68
N GLY A 66 12.08 11.96 -3.60
CA GLY A 66 12.87 12.73 -4.51
C GLY A 66 13.45 12.02 -5.70
N LYS A 67 13.27 10.71 -5.76
CA LYS A 67 13.84 9.99 -6.87
C LYS A 67 12.86 9.86 -7.98
N ASP A 68 11.65 9.65 -7.68
CA ASP A 68 10.64 9.47 -8.68
C ASP A 68 10.53 10.61 -9.66
N GLU A 69 10.68 11.75 -9.24
CA GLU A 69 10.52 12.88 -10.10
C GLU A 69 11.62 12.91 -11.10
N LYS A 70 12.71 12.29 -10.84
CA LYS A 70 13.74 12.34 -11.76
C LYS A 70 13.44 11.47 -12.79
N GLY A 71 12.83 10.49 -12.49
CA GLY A 71 12.49 9.57 -13.45
C GLY A 71 11.95 10.38 -14.57
N ALA A 72 11.65 11.46 -14.16
CA ALA A 72 11.15 12.32 -15.18
C ALA A 72 12.24 12.50 -16.21
#